data_ce2561f3b0cf19af096a689d35ff0873
#
_entry.id   ce2561f3b0cf19af096a689d35ff0873
#
_cell.length_a   1.000
_cell.length_b   1.000
_cell.length_c   1.000
_cell.angle_alpha   90.00
_cell.angle_beta   90.00
_cell.angle_gamma   90.00
#
_symmetry.space_group_name_H-M   'P 1'
#
loop_
_entity.id
_entity.type
_entity.pdbx_description
1 polymer ?
#
loop_
_entity_poly.entity_id
_entity_poly.type
_entity_poly.pdbx_seq_one_letter_code
_entity_poly.pdbx_strand_id
1 'polypeptide(L)'
;LEFARLDSFTDSDVKTKIQNGQYGTQGTVTDAFGNSFPSEEVQHLKVEEGTYTPIITGSNLEKVDVGQASQTSTDYAVNLRLDSEGTKAFAEATEDLAPTKGQIVIILDGEVQSAPAVQSVISDGNVSITGGYTLDAAKQMKTVLESGSLPVSFEYAQSQVVGPTLGQDALQSGVLVALIGLVVVMLYLLVF
;
A
#
# COMPACT_ATOMS: atom_id res chain seq x y z
N LEU A 1 -3.69 0.18 2.47
CA LEU A 1 -3.95 1.59 2.80
C LEU A 1 -4.08 1.75 4.32
N GLU A 2 -3.38 2.73 4.88
CA GLU A 2 -3.34 2.99 6.32
C GLU A 2 -3.35 4.49 6.60
N PHE A 3 -3.94 4.86 7.73
CA PHE A 3 -3.92 6.22 8.26
C PHE A 3 -3.22 6.19 9.60
N ALA A 4 -2.14 6.94 9.76
CA ALA A 4 -1.34 6.95 10.97
C ALA A 4 -1.11 8.38 11.48
N ARG A 5 -0.95 8.55 12.79
CA ARG A 5 -0.52 9.83 13.38
C ARG A 5 0.95 10.08 13.05
N LEU A 6 1.30 11.29 12.65
CA LEU A 6 2.70 11.62 12.38
C LEU A 6 3.59 11.45 13.61
N ASP A 7 3.08 11.73 14.80
CA ASP A 7 3.81 11.59 16.06
C ASP A 7 4.11 10.13 16.44
N SER A 8 3.36 9.15 15.89
CA SER A 8 3.58 7.72 16.11
C SER A 8 4.80 7.15 15.37
N PHE A 9 5.33 7.85 14.37
CA PHE A 9 6.51 7.39 13.65
C PHE A 9 7.75 7.38 14.56
N THR A 10 8.55 6.34 14.48
CA THR A 10 9.78 6.19 15.29
C THR A 10 10.97 6.88 14.64
N ASP A 11 11.01 6.97 13.32
CA ASP A 11 12.08 7.60 12.56
C ASP A 11 11.91 9.13 12.51
N SER A 12 12.87 9.86 13.08
CA SER A 12 12.87 11.32 13.13
C SER A 12 13.09 11.98 11.76
N ASP A 13 13.86 11.33 10.88
CA ASP A 13 14.14 11.86 9.53
C ASP A 13 12.88 11.76 8.66
N VAL A 14 12.16 10.64 8.77
CA VAL A 14 10.87 10.44 8.12
C VAL A 14 9.85 11.46 8.61
N LYS A 15 9.74 11.67 9.93
CA LYS A 15 8.87 12.72 10.50
C LYS A 15 9.16 14.09 9.91
N THR A 16 10.43 14.46 9.89
CA THR A 16 10.87 15.78 9.42
C THR A 16 10.55 15.95 7.92
N LYS A 17 10.78 14.94 7.11
CA LYS A 17 10.43 14.97 5.68
C LYS A 17 8.93 15.14 5.48
N ILE A 18 8.09 14.40 6.23
CA ILE A 18 6.64 14.50 6.15
C ILE A 18 6.17 15.89 6.59
N GLN A 19 6.67 16.41 7.72
CA GLN A 19 6.33 17.75 8.22
C GLN A 19 6.66 18.86 7.21
N ASN A 20 7.75 18.70 6.47
CA ASN A 20 8.18 19.64 5.45
C ASN A 20 7.50 19.44 4.08
N GLY A 21 6.54 18.51 3.97
CA GLY A 21 5.85 18.21 2.71
C GLY A 21 6.72 17.47 1.69
N GLN A 22 7.81 16.85 2.11
CA GLN A 22 8.79 16.16 1.25
C GLN A 22 8.44 14.67 1.08
N TYR A 23 7.17 14.37 0.88
CA TYR A 23 6.69 12.99 0.69
C TYR A 23 6.27 12.66 -0.74
N GLY A 24 6.21 13.67 -1.63
CA GLY A 24 6.00 13.49 -3.05
C GLY A 24 6.91 14.45 -3.80
N THR A 25 8.09 14.00 -4.20
CA THR A 25 9.01 14.80 -5.01
C THR A 25 8.86 14.42 -6.47
N GLN A 26 8.54 15.40 -7.29
CA GLN A 26 8.62 15.25 -8.75
C GLN A 26 10.07 14.99 -9.12
N GLY A 27 10.36 13.82 -9.69
CA GLY A 27 11.67 13.52 -10.24
C GLY A 27 12.03 14.49 -11.38
N THR A 28 13.30 14.65 -11.69
CA THR A 28 13.75 15.36 -12.89
C THR A 28 14.35 14.36 -13.86
N VAL A 29 13.92 14.43 -15.11
CA VAL A 29 14.53 13.68 -16.24
C VAL A 29 15.42 14.66 -16.99
N THR A 30 16.67 14.27 -17.23
CA THR A 30 17.63 15.06 -18.01
C THR A 30 17.74 14.48 -19.42
N ASP A 31 17.53 15.31 -20.44
CA ASP A 31 17.70 14.93 -21.84
C ASP A 31 19.18 14.75 -22.23
N ALA A 32 19.41 14.27 -23.46
CA ALA A 32 20.76 14.06 -24.00
C ALA A 32 21.57 15.36 -24.15
N PHE A 33 20.92 16.51 -24.02
CA PHE A 33 21.54 17.84 -24.14
C PHE A 33 21.80 18.49 -22.78
N GLY A 34 21.46 17.78 -21.66
CA GLY A 34 21.67 18.27 -20.30
C GLY A 34 20.54 19.17 -19.75
N ASN A 35 19.41 19.31 -20.45
CA ASN A 35 18.25 20.04 -19.93
C ASN A 35 17.45 19.15 -18.98
N SER A 36 17.07 19.68 -17.82
CA SER A 36 16.27 18.99 -16.83
C SER A 36 14.81 19.39 -16.94
N PHE A 37 13.94 18.38 -17.09
CA PHE A 37 12.48 18.53 -17.14
C PHE A 37 11.87 17.81 -15.93
N PRO A 38 10.74 18.31 -15.38
CA PRO A 38 9.99 17.55 -14.37
C PRO A 38 9.60 16.19 -14.93
N SER A 39 9.89 15.11 -14.18
CA SER A 39 9.38 13.78 -14.49
C SER A 39 7.88 13.75 -14.21
N GLU A 40 7.10 13.01 -15.03
CA GLU A 40 5.70 12.71 -14.71
C GLU A 40 5.58 11.75 -13.52
N GLU A 41 6.67 11.09 -13.16
CA GLU A 41 6.73 10.12 -12.07
C GLU A 41 7.05 10.82 -10.74
N VAL A 42 6.10 10.77 -9.82
CA VAL A 42 6.27 11.27 -8.45
C VAL A 42 6.90 10.16 -7.61
N GLN A 43 8.08 10.42 -7.05
CA GLN A 43 8.69 9.52 -6.08
C GLN A 43 8.08 9.77 -4.70
N HIS A 44 7.33 8.81 -4.19
CA HIS A 44 6.77 8.86 -2.85
C HIS A 44 7.78 8.45 -1.79
N LEU A 45 7.68 9.08 -0.61
CA LEU A 45 8.49 8.70 0.55
C LEU A 45 8.06 7.32 1.04
N LYS A 46 8.99 6.36 1.06
CA LYS A 46 8.75 5.01 1.57
C LYS A 46 8.86 4.98 3.09
N VAL A 47 7.97 4.24 3.70
CA VAL A 47 7.94 3.96 5.14
C VAL A 47 7.82 2.46 5.36
N GLU A 48 8.51 1.95 6.39
CA GLU A 48 8.49 0.53 6.72
C GLU A 48 7.38 0.23 7.71
N GLU A 49 6.72 -0.92 7.53
CA GLU A 49 5.75 -1.42 8.50
C GLU A 49 6.39 -1.59 9.88
N GLY A 50 5.64 -1.23 10.92
CA GLY A 50 6.15 -1.29 12.31
C GLY A 50 6.95 -0.06 12.76
N THR A 51 7.25 0.89 11.87
CA THR A 51 7.86 2.18 12.24
C THR A 51 6.84 3.23 12.66
N TYR A 52 5.56 2.94 12.50
CA TYR A 52 4.42 3.78 12.89
C TYR A 52 3.26 2.91 13.38
N THR A 53 2.29 3.55 14.05
CA THR A 53 1.05 2.87 14.49
C THR A 53 -0.12 3.39 13.68
N PRO A 54 -0.81 2.54 12.89
CA PRO A 54 -2.00 2.95 12.16
C PRO A 54 -3.17 3.22 13.12
N ILE A 55 -3.97 4.25 12.82
CA ILE A 55 -5.23 4.58 13.50
C ILE A 55 -6.34 3.72 12.93
N ILE A 56 -6.44 3.72 11.59
CA ILE A 56 -7.39 2.96 10.78
C ILE A 56 -6.72 2.44 9.53
N THR A 57 -7.32 1.45 8.92
CA THR A 57 -6.89 0.88 7.64
C THR A 57 -7.96 1.12 6.56
N GLY A 58 -7.65 0.77 5.32
CA GLY A 58 -8.58 0.88 4.20
C GLY A 58 -9.90 0.10 4.41
N SER A 59 -9.89 -0.96 5.23
CA SER A 59 -11.09 -1.73 5.56
C SER A 59 -12.15 -0.94 6.34
N ASN A 60 -11.76 0.16 7.00
CA ASN A 60 -12.67 1.04 7.72
C ASN A 60 -13.31 2.13 6.82
N LEU A 61 -12.98 2.15 5.52
CA LEU A 61 -13.57 3.08 4.57
C LEU A 61 -14.83 2.48 3.94
N GLU A 62 -15.99 3.10 4.18
CA GLU A 62 -17.24 2.72 3.52
C GLU A 62 -17.41 3.38 2.14
N LYS A 63 -16.93 4.63 2.00
CA LYS A 63 -17.11 5.42 0.78
C LYS A 63 -16.05 6.48 0.62
N VAL A 64 -15.69 6.75 -0.64
CA VAL A 64 -14.78 7.83 -1.04
C VAL A 64 -15.44 8.62 -2.16
N ASP A 65 -15.58 9.93 -2.00
CA ASP A 65 -16.16 10.82 -3.00
C ASP A 65 -15.28 12.07 -3.21
N VAL A 66 -15.42 12.70 -4.38
CA VAL A 66 -14.81 14.00 -4.67
C VAL A 66 -15.92 15.05 -4.70
N GLY A 67 -15.73 16.16 -4.00
CA GLY A 67 -16.61 17.30 -3.99
C GLY A 67 -15.86 18.63 -3.99
N GLN A 68 -16.56 19.74 -4.12
CA GLN A 68 -15.95 21.06 -3.91
C GLN A 68 -15.61 21.24 -2.43
N ALA A 69 -14.45 21.85 -2.14
CA ALA A 69 -14.02 22.10 -0.76
C ALA A 69 -14.94 23.08 -0.02
N SER A 70 -15.54 24.02 -0.74
CA SER A 70 -16.63 24.88 -0.27
C SER A 70 -17.45 25.38 -1.46
N GLN A 71 -18.65 25.93 -1.20
CA GLN A 71 -19.54 26.47 -2.26
C GLN A 71 -18.92 27.65 -3.02
N THR A 72 -17.92 28.30 -2.48
CA THR A 72 -17.25 29.48 -3.05
C THR A 72 -15.83 29.20 -3.50
N SER A 73 -15.31 27.97 -3.28
CA SER A 73 -13.95 27.60 -3.67
C SER A 73 -13.94 26.95 -5.04
N THR A 74 -12.87 27.19 -5.79
CA THR A 74 -12.54 26.45 -7.00
C THR A 74 -11.80 25.15 -6.70
N ASP A 75 -11.39 24.94 -5.43
CA ASP A 75 -10.66 23.78 -4.99
C ASP A 75 -11.59 22.60 -4.70
N TYR A 76 -11.05 21.41 -4.84
CA TYR A 76 -11.75 20.17 -4.58
C TYR A 76 -11.27 19.53 -3.28
N ALA A 77 -12.15 18.76 -2.67
CA ALA A 77 -11.88 17.95 -1.48
C ALA A 77 -12.16 16.47 -1.79
N VAL A 78 -11.45 15.60 -1.10
CA VAL A 78 -11.76 14.16 -1.07
C VAL A 78 -12.49 13.88 0.24
N ASN A 79 -13.74 13.41 0.11
CA ASN A 79 -14.61 13.11 1.24
C ASN A 79 -14.64 11.61 1.49
N LEU A 80 -14.34 11.21 2.71
CA LEU A 80 -14.37 9.83 3.16
C LEU A 80 -15.51 9.61 4.13
N ARG A 81 -16.12 8.44 4.07
CA ARG A 81 -17.03 7.95 5.08
C ARG A 81 -16.42 6.72 5.74
N LEU A 82 -16.32 6.77 7.05
CA LEU A 82 -15.80 5.69 7.88
C LEU A 82 -16.94 4.82 8.41
N ASP A 83 -16.64 3.55 8.65
CA ASP A 83 -17.51 2.66 9.41
C ASP A 83 -17.56 3.06 10.91
N SER A 84 -18.31 2.32 11.70
CA SER A 84 -18.48 2.65 13.13
C SER A 84 -17.22 2.47 13.96
N GLU A 85 -16.34 1.53 13.61
CA GLU A 85 -15.07 1.28 14.30
C GLU A 85 -14.04 2.33 13.92
N GLY A 86 -13.88 2.61 12.63
CA GLY A 86 -13.03 3.67 12.12
C GLY A 86 -13.43 5.05 12.63
N THR A 87 -14.74 5.32 12.75
CA THR A 87 -15.26 6.58 13.32
C THR A 87 -14.79 6.79 14.75
N LYS A 88 -14.83 5.76 15.60
CA LYS A 88 -14.37 5.85 16.99
C LYS A 88 -12.87 6.09 17.07
N ALA A 89 -12.08 5.26 16.38
CA ALA A 89 -10.62 5.39 16.36
C ALA A 89 -10.17 6.75 15.81
N PHE A 90 -10.86 7.24 14.78
CA PHE A 90 -10.55 8.53 14.18
C PHE A 90 -10.96 9.72 15.06
N ALA A 91 -12.08 9.59 15.81
CA ALA A 91 -12.51 10.58 16.79
C ALA A 91 -11.47 10.75 17.91
N GLU A 92 -11.01 9.64 18.51
CA GLU A 92 -9.98 9.64 19.55
C GLU A 92 -8.67 10.28 19.04
N ALA A 93 -8.21 9.87 17.85
CA ALA A 93 -6.98 10.41 17.26
C ALA A 93 -7.09 11.90 16.94
N THR A 94 -8.25 12.36 16.43
CA THR A 94 -8.46 13.78 16.08
C THR A 94 -8.70 14.65 17.31
N GLU A 95 -9.24 14.11 18.39
CA GLU A 95 -9.34 14.81 19.69
C GLU A 95 -7.97 15.23 20.22
N ASP A 96 -6.99 14.32 20.13
CA ASP A 96 -5.62 14.59 20.56
C ASP A 96 -4.88 15.54 19.61
N LEU A 97 -5.12 15.41 18.30
CA LEU A 97 -4.38 16.13 17.26
C LEU A 97 -4.93 17.53 16.95
N ALA A 98 -6.24 17.77 17.12
CA ALA A 98 -6.88 19.02 16.74
C ALA A 98 -6.29 20.25 17.49
N PRO A 99 -5.98 20.21 18.80
CA PRO A 99 -5.42 21.36 19.52
C PRO A 99 -4.05 21.80 18.98
N THR A 100 -3.25 20.85 18.50
CA THR A 100 -1.89 21.07 17.98
C THR A 100 -1.83 21.18 16.47
N LYS A 101 -2.97 20.99 15.78
CA LYS A 101 -3.04 20.82 14.33
C LYS A 101 -2.09 19.73 13.83
N GLY A 102 -2.00 18.63 14.57
CA GLY A 102 -1.19 17.48 14.21
C GLY A 102 -1.61 16.89 12.87
N GLN A 103 -0.70 16.16 12.24
CA GLN A 103 -0.93 15.59 10.90
C GLN A 103 -1.32 14.12 11.00
N ILE A 104 -2.25 13.71 10.12
CA ILE A 104 -2.54 12.31 9.83
C ILE A 104 -1.92 11.97 8.50
N VAL A 105 -1.07 10.95 8.49
CA VAL A 105 -0.34 10.48 7.32
C VAL A 105 -1.15 9.40 6.64
N ILE A 106 -1.36 9.54 5.34
CA ILE A 106 -2.05 8.57 4.49
C ILE A 106 -0.99 7.77 3.75
N ILE A 107 -0.98 6.46 3.96
CA ILE A 107 0.04 5.53 3.46
C ILE A 107 -0.65 4.47 2.59
N LEU A 108 -0.16 4.27 1.38
CA LEU A 108 -0.58 3.19 0.49
C LEU A 108 0.64 2.35 0.11
N ASP A 109 0.59 1.06 0.40
CA ASP A 109 1.64 0.09 0.06
C ASP A 109 3.04 0.51 0.53
N GLY A 110 3.10 1.09 1.75
CA GLY A 110 4.35 1.58 2.34
C GLY A 110 4.85 2.92 1.77
N GLU A 111 4.03 3.63 1.00
CA GLU A 111 4.37 4.94 0.43
C GLU A 111 3.45 6.04 0.95
N VAL A 112 4.02 7.16 1.39
CA VAL A 112 3.26 8.31 1.89
C VAL A 112 2.62 9.04 0.72
N GLN A 113 1.29 9.07 0.70
CA GLN A 113 0.51 9.75 -0.33
C GLN A 113 0.18 11.20 0.04
N SER A 114 -0.15 11.44 1.31
CA SER A 114 -0.51 12.76 1.81
C SER A 114 -0.39 12.80 3.33
N ALA A 115 -0.29 14.02 3.89
CA ALA A 115 -0.22 14.22 5.34
C ALA A 115 -0.99 15.48 5.76
N PRO A 116 -2.32 15.49 5.62
CA PRO A 116 -3.15 16.64 5.98
C PRO A 116 -3.12 16.93 7.48
N ALA A 117 -3.19 18.22 7.84
CA ALA A 117 -3.31 18.66 9.23
C ALA A 117 -4.76 18.55 9.71
N VAL A 118 -4.96 18.05 10.92
CA VAL A 118 -6.27 17.98 11.58
C VAL A 118 -6.70 19.38 11.99
N GLN A 119 -7.85 19.83 11.50
CA GLN A 119 -8.39 21.16 11.80
C GLN A 119 -9.37 21.15 12.97
N SER A 120 -10.10 20.05 13.14
CA SER A 120 -11.10 19.87 14.17
C SER A 120 -11.30 18.38 14.49
N VAL A 121 -11.94 18.10 15.61
CA VAL A 121 -12.35 16.74 15.99
C VAL A 121 -13.38 16.22 14.98
N ILE A 122 -13.18 14.97 14.53
CA ILE A 122 -14.06 14.30 13.57
C ILE A 122 -14.71 13.11 14.28
N SER A 123 -15.95 13.30 14.75
CA SER A 123 -16.69 12.29 15.53
C SER A 123 -17.88 11.70 14.78
N ASP A 124 -18.19 12.19 13.60
CA ASP A 124 -19.33 11.77 12.78
C ASP A 124 -18.98 10.79 11.66
N GLY A 125 -17.70 10.43 11.55
CA GLY A 125 -17.18 9.51 10.52
C GLY A 125 -17.09 10.13 9.13
N ASN A 126 -17.36 11.43 8.98
CA ASN A 126 -17.20 12.13 7.71
C ASN A 126 -15.89 12.92 7.72
N VAL A 127 -14.91 12.44 6.97
CA VAL A 127 -13.59 13.06 6.86
C VAL A 127 -13.49 13.80 5.53
N SER A 128 -13.07 15.06 5.56
CA SER A 128 -12.85 15.85 4.36
C SER A 128 -11.37 16.23 4.27
N ILE A 129 -10.69 15.71 3.25
CA ILE A 129 -9.30 16.02 2.96
C ILE A 129 -9.26 17.21 2.01
N THR A 130 -8.78 18.34 2.50
CA THR A 130 -8.65 19.59 1.75
C THR A 130 -7.16 19.95 1.63
N GLY A 131 -6.76 20.69 0.60
CA GLY A 131 -5.35 21.06 0.40
C GLY A 131 -5.10 21.75 -0.93
N GLY A 132 -6.10 22.46 -1.48
CA GLY A 132 -5.95 23.14 -2.76
C GLY A 132 -5.89 22.17 -3.95
N TYR A 133 -6.59 21.04 -3.85
CA TYR A 133 -6.61 20.06 -4.92
C TYR A 133 -7.36 20.57 -6.16
N THR A 134 -6.77 20.37 -7.32
CA THR A 134 -7.49 20.42 -8.60
C THR A 134 -8.46 19.23 -8.69
N LEU A 135 -9.43 19.28 -9.60
CA LEU A 135 -10.34 18.15 -9.82
C LEU A 135 -9.59 16.85 -10.15
N ASP A 136 -8.55 16.95 -10.95
CA ASP A 136 -7.78 15.78 -11.38
C ASP A 136 -6.94 15.20 -10.23
N ALA A 137 -6.32 16.06 -9.41
CA ALA A 137 -5.58 15.63 -8.22
C ALA A 137 -6.52 14.97 -7.19
N ALA A 138 -7.72 15.53 -6.97
CA ALA A 138 -8.72 14.93 -6.08
C ALA A 138 -9.22 13.57 -6.60
N LYS A 139 -9.41 13.41 -7.92
CA LYS A 139 -9.78 12.13 -8.53
C LYS A 139 -8.66 11.09 -8.41
N GLN A 140 -7.42 11.49 -8.60
CA GLN A 140 -6.26 10.61 -8.41
C GLN A 140 -6.20 10.12 -6.95
N MET A 141 -6.32 11.04 -5.98
CA MET A 141 -6.36 10.68 -4.57
C MET A 141 -7.54 9.74 -4.25
N LYS A 142 -8.74 10.01 -4.79
CA LYS A 142 -9.88 9.09 -4.67
C LYS A 142 -9.53 7.69 -5.16
N THR A 143 -8.93 7.55 -6.36
CA THR A 143 -8.54 6.25 -6.92
C THR A 143 -7.54 5.51 -6.02
N VAL A 144 -6.56 6.23 -5.48
CA VAL A 144 -5.60 5.69 -4.51
C VAL A 144 -6.31 5.14 -3.27
N LEU A 145 -7.22 5.92 -2.68
CA LEU A 145 -7.96 5.53 -1.48
C LEU A 145 -8.93 4.36 -1.74
N GLU A 146 -9.61 4.35 -2.88
CA GLU A 146 -10.50 3.25 -3.26
C GLU A 146 -9.73 1.96 -3.52
N SER A 147 -8.55 2.02 -4.15
CA SER A 147 -7.73 0.83 -4.39
C SER A 147 -7.25 0.18 -3.10
N GLY A 148 -6.93 0.98 -2.10
CA GLY A 148 -6.50 0.50 -0.78
C GLY A 148 -7.63 0.16 0.19
N SER A 149 -8.88 0.48 -0.15
CA SER A 149 -10.06 0.15 0.67
C SER A 149 -10.66 -1.22 0.36
N LEU A 150 -10.26 -1.86 -0.74
CA LEU A 150 -10.73 -3.19 -1.06
C LEU A 150 -10.24 -4.18 0.00
N PRO A 151 -11.13 -4.95 0.67
CA PRO A 151 -10.74 -6.01 1.59
C PRO A 151 -10.21 -7.19 0.78
N VAL A 152 -9.03 -7.06 0.23
CA VAL A 152 -8.28 -8.18 -0.34
C VAL A 152 -7.56 -8.88 0.82
N SER A 153 -8.29 -9.69 1.57
CA SER A 153 -7.66 -10.80 2.26
C SER A 153 -7.15 -11.75 1.18
N PHE A 154 -5.91 -11.56 0.75
CA PHE A 154 -5.22 -12.63 0.08
C PHE A 154 -5.01 -13.73 1.14
N GLU A 155 -5.93 -14.68 1.25
CA GLU A 155 -5.55 -16.00 1.69
C GLU A 155 -4.45 -16.41 0.70
N TYR A 156 -3.24 -16.52 1.20
CA TYR A 156 -2.19 -17.22 0.49
C TYR A 156 -2.74 -18.63 0.26
N ALA A 157 -3.43 -18.85 -0.86
CA ALA A 157 -3.61 -20.18 -1.40
C ALA A 157 -2.17 -20.69 -1.53
N GLN A 158 -1.83 -21.63 -0.66
CA GLN A 158 -0.54 -22.26 -0.59
C GLN A 158 -0.09 -22.53 -2.02
N SER A 159 0.82 -21.69 -2.53
CA SER A 159 1.53 -21.97 -3.75
C SER A 159 2.31 -23.23 -3.41
N GLN A 160 1.77 -24.39 -3.79
CA GLN A 160 2.51 -25.63 -3.81
C GLN A 160 3.63 -25.38 -4.81
N VAL A 161 4.75 -24.91 -4.29
CA VAL A 161 6.01 -24.95 -5.02
C VAL A 161 6.25 -26.42 -5.25
N VAL A 162 5.91 -26.89 -6.44
CA VAL A 162 6.27 -28.21 -6.92
C VAL A 162 7.78 -28.18 -7.06
N GLY A 163 8.45 -28.46 -5.93
CA GLY A 163 9.89 -28.51 -5.85
C GLY A 163 10.41 -29.62 -6.77
N PRO A 164 11.69 -29.59 -7.14
CA PRO A 164 12.31 -30.54 -8.07
C PRO A 164 12.37 -31.98 -7.58
N THR A 165 11.72 -32.32 -6.47
CA THR A 165 11.63 -33.66 -5.88
C THR A 165 10.92 -34.68 -6.77
N LEU A 166 9.97 -34.24 -7.62
CA LEU A 166 9.31 -35.14 -8.59
C LEU A 166 10.27 -35.71 -9.63
N GLY A 167 11.39 -35.04 -9.90
CA GLY A 167 12.41 -35.55 -10.81
C GLY A 167 13.27 -36.63 -10.21
N GLN A 168 13.55 -36.58 -8.91
CA GLN A 168 14.41 -37.58 -8.25
C GLN A 168 13.70 -38.92 -8.05
N ASP A 169 12.42 -38.92 -7.68
CA ASP A 169 11.63 -40.14 -7.51
C ASP A 169 11.38 -40.84 -8.85
N ALA A 170 11.17 -40.07 -9.92
CA ALA A 170 11.04 -40.60 -11.28
C ALA A 170 12.36 -41.21 -11.79
N LEU A 171 13.49 -40.59 -11.49
CA LEU A 171 14.82 -41.11 -11.85
C LEU A 171 15.16 -42.40 -11.10
N GLN A 172 14.90 -42.48 -9.78
CA GLN A 172 15.15 -43.68 -9.00
C GLN A 172 14.30 -44.86 -9.47
N SER A 173 13.00 -44.61 -9.71
CA SER A 173 12.10 -45.63 -10.23
C SER A 173 12.49 -46.08 -11.65
N GLY A 174 12.92 -45.16 -12.50
CA GLY A 174 13.36 -45.45 -13.87
C GLY A 174 14.67 -46.31 -13.91
N VAL A 175 15.63 -46.01 -13.04
CA VAL A 175 16.88 -46.78 -12.93
C VAL A 175 16.62 -48.19 -12.43
N LEU A 176 15.70 -48.37 -11.48
CA LEU A 176 15.37 -49.68 -10.93
C LEU A 176 14.66 -50.56 -11.98
N VAL A 177 13.75 -50.03 -12.76
CA VAL A 177 13.08 -50.74 -13.87
C VAL A 177 14.08 -51.10 -14.98
N ALA A 178 15.01 -50.24 -15.32
CA ALA A 178 16.05 -50.51 -16.30
C ALA A 178 16.99 -51.65 -15.85
N LEU A 179 17.40 -51.68 -14.58
CA LEU A 179 18.22 -52.76 -13.99
C LEU A 179 17.50 -54.09 -14.02
N ILE A 180 16.21 -54.14 -13.65
CA ILE A 180 15.40 -55.37 -13.70
C ILE A 180 15.28 -55.86 -15.15
N GLY A 181 15.00 -54.99 -16.10
CA GLY A 181 14.91 -55.31 -17.52
C GLY A 181 16.21 -55.94 -18.06
N LEU A 182 17.36 -55.36 -17.67
CA LEU A 182 18.67 -55.83 -18.08
C LEU A 182 18.98 -57.24 -17.54
N VAL A 183 18.61 -57.51 -16.27
CA VAL A 183 18.77 -58.83 -15.64
C VAL A 183 17.91 -59.87 -16.34
N VAL A 184 16.67 -59.57 -16.68
CA VAL A 184 15.75 -60.48 -17.40
C VAL A 184 16.31 -60.82 -18.79
N VAL A 185 16.80 -59.82 -19.53
CA VAL A 185 17.45 -60.07 -20.83
C VAL A 185 18.72 -60.90 -20.73
N MET A 186 19.53 -60.65 -19.71
CA MET A 186 20.75 -61.49 -19.46
C MET A 186 20.39 -62.95 -19.15
N LEU A 187 19.36 -63.15 -18.31
CA LEU A 187 18.89 -64.51 -18.00
C LEU A 187 18.37 -65.22 -19.23
N TYR A 188 17.58 -64.50 -20.05
CA TYR A 188 17.06 -65.05 -21.29
C TYR A 188 18.23 -65.50 -22.24
N LEU A 189 19.26 -64.67 -22.43
CA LEU A 189 20.41 -64.98 -23.28
C LEU A 189 21.30 -66.13 -22.73
N LEU A 190 21.25 -66.36 -21.40
CA LEU A 190 22.01 -67.44 -20.78
C LEU A 190 21.31 -68.78 -20.88
N VAL A 191 19.97 -68.80 -21.02
CA VAL A 191 19.16 -70.03 -21.14
C VAL A 191 18.99 -70.48 -22.61
N PHE A 192 19.03 -69.54 -23.57
CA PHE A 192 18.95 -69.79 -24.99
C PHE A 192 20.28 -69.74 -25.69
#